data_8d9c34f237d2e9ecda8315cf2778fa31
#
_entry.id   8d9c34f237d2e9ecda8315cf2778fa31
#
_cell.length_a   1.000
_cell.length_b   1.000
_cell.length_c   1.000
_cell.angle_alpha   90.00
_cell.angle_beta   90.00
_cell.angle_gamma   90.00
#
_symmetry.space_group_name_H-M   'P 1'
#
loop_
_entity.id
_entity.type
_entity.pdbx_description
1 polymer ?
#
loop_
_entity_poly.entity_id
_entity_poly.type
_entity_poly.pdbx_seq_one_letter_code
_entity_poly.pdbx_strand_id
1 'polypeptide(L)'
;MSSLIDRIIRPEIRSLSAYHVPPAKGLIKLDAMENPYTLPPFLREEISRIVVDAEINRYPDPHAVDLKQTLRTTLSIPAGMDILLGNGSDEIIQIIALATARPGAKLLTVEPGFAMFRMIAAFADMQYLGIPLLPDFSLDVEHMLDAIARHQPAVIFLAYPNNPSGNLFDAKALCQIIEASPGLVVIDEAYHPFADKTFFDKLPDYPNLLVMRTLSKLGLAGLRLGLLTGNPEWLVHFEKIRLPYNIGVITQLVATKVMQHFAVLQQQAYEIKQNRAILMSKLAALDGVEVFPSDANFILFRVNHASEIFQALVQQGILIKNLDNTHALLKNCLRVTIGTMDENTRFLKTISNLINPY
;
A
#
# COMPACT_ATOMS: atom_id res chain seq x y z
N MET A 1 28.16 32.29 -0.90
CA MET A 1 28.22 31.55 0.39
C MET A 1 27.01 30.63 0.43
N SER A 2 27.20 29.33 0.71
CA SER A 2 26.04 28.42 0.92
C SER A 2 25.24 28.88 2.13
N SER A 3 23.90 28.79 2.06
CA SER A 3 23.04 29.17 3.18
C SER A 3 23.29 28.24 4.40
N LEU A 4 22.88 28.64 5.60
CA LEU A 4 22.94 27.77 6.78
C LEU A 4 22.15 26.48 6.54
N ILE A 5 21.01 26.59 5.86
CA ILE A 5 20.17 25.45 5.47
C ILE A 5 20.94 24.48 4.57
N ASP A 6 21.67 24.99 3.57
CA ASP A 6 22.46 24.15 2.64
C ASP A 6 23.55 23.34 3.33
N ARG A 7 24.06 23.84 4.46
CA ARG A 7 25.09 23.16 5.25
C ARG A 7 24.55 22.13 6.22
N ILE A 8 23.32 22.29 6.68
CA ILE A 8 22.70 21.46 7.73
C ILE A 8 21.81 20.38 7.13
N ILE A 9 20.99 20.72 6.13
CA ILE A 9 20.07 19.75 5.52
C ILE A 9 20.77 18.99 4.41
N ARG A 10 20.70 17.66 4.46
CA ARG A 10 21.31 16.78 3.47
C ARG A 10 20.82 17.11 2.05
N PRO A 11 21.68 17.09 1.02
CA PRO A 11 21.31 17.41 -0.36
C PRO A 11 20.16 16.53 -0.88
N GLU A 12 20.16 15.24 -0.53
CA GLU A 12 19.14 14.26 -0.92
C GLU A 12 17.76 14.71 -0.43
N ILE A 13 17.66 15.21 0.82
CA ILE A 13 16.40 15.72 1.38
C ILE A 13 15.98 17.04 0.71
N ARG A 14 16.94 17.91 0.41
CA ARG A 14 16.64 19.21 -0.25
C ARG A 14 16.13 19.03 -1.69
N SER A 15 16.55 17.96 -2.36
CA SER A 15 16.11 17.64 -3.73
C SER A 15 14.71 17.03 -3.79
N LEU A 16 14.17 16.55 -2.65
CA LEU A 16 12.83 15.97 -2.60
C LEU A 16 11.74 17.04 -2.61
N SER A 17 10.64 16.73 -3.27
CA SER A 17 9.38 17.46 -3.09
C SER A 17 8.56 16.81 -1.98
N ALA A 18 7.86 17.62 -1.19
CA ALA A 18 6.90 17.10 -0.23
C ALA A 18 5.81 16.28 -0.96
N TYR A 19 5.39 15.18 -0.35
CA TYR A 19 4.32 14.37 -0.93
C TYR A 19 3.04 15.19 -1.05
N HIS A 20 2.56 15.38 -2.27
CA HIS A 20 1.37 16.19 -2.52
C HIS A 20 0.11 15.34 -2.51
N VAL A 21 -0.84 15.73 -1.65
CA VAL A 21 -2.20 15.17 -1.62
C VAL A 21 -3.15 16.22 -2.20
N PRO A 22 -3.82 15.95 -3.32
CA PRO A 22 -4.76 16.91 -3.89
C PRO A 22 -5.98 17.10 -2.97
N PRO A 23 -6.54 18.33 -2.91
CA PRO A 23 -7.76 18.58 -2.16
C PRO A 23 -8.94 17.82 -2.81
N ALA A 24 -9.71 17.09 -1.98
CA ALA A 24 -10.82 16.26 -2.46
C ALA A 24 -12.20 16.73 -1.99
N LYS A 25 -12.29 17.89 -1.30
CA LYS A 25 -13.56 18.40 -0.76
C LYS A 25 -14.57 18.65 -1.87
N GLY A 26 -15.73 17.98 -1.80
CA GLY A 26 -16.81 18.09 -2.78
C GLY A 26 -16.64 17.26 -4.04
N LEU A 27 -15.56 16.44 -4.12
CA LEU A 27 -15.33 15.53 -5.23
C LEU A 27 -15.68 14.09 -4.85
N ILE A 28 -16.06 13.28 -5.83
CA ILE A 28 -16.05 11.83 -5.71
C ILE A 28 -14.58 11.41 -5.66
N LYS A 29 -14.13 10.86 -4.54
CA LYS A 29 -12.72 10.59 -4.25
C LYS A 29 -12.34 9.15 -4.63
N LEU A 30 -11.77 8.97 -5.81
CA LEU A 30 -11.35 7.67 -6.36
C LEU A 30 -9.83 7.62 -6.66
N ASP A 31 -9.01 8.33 -5.88
CA ASP A 31 -7.56 8.48 -6.11
C ASP A 31 -6.67 7.69 -5.15
N ALA A 32 -7.12 7.43 -3.91
CA ALA A 32 -6.27 7.00 -2.79
C ALA A 32 -6.49 5.53 -2.33
N MET A 33 -7.22 4.73 -3.11
CA MET A 33 -7.49 3.32 -2.82
C MET A 33 -8.12 3.12 -1.42
N GLU A 34 -9.00 4.03 -1.03
CA GLU A 34 -9.80 3.91 0.20
C GLU A 34 -11.00 2.99 -0.03
N ASN A 35 -11.51 2.41 1.05
CA ASN A 35 -12.78 1.68 1.03
C ASN A 35 -13.92 2.70 1.00
N PRO A 36 -14.85 2.65 0.03
CA PRO A 36 -15.94 3.64 -0.07
C PRO A 36 -17.06 3.42 0.94
N TYR A 37 -17.10 2.26 1.61
CA TYR A 37 -18.16 1.92 2.53
C TYR A 37 -17.85 2.35 3.97
N THR A 38 -18.86 2.89 4.65
CA THR A 38 -18.76 3.21 6.08
C THR A 38 -19.10 1.98 6.93
N LEU A 39 -18.67 2.00 8.19
CA LEU A 39 -19.06 0.96 9.15
C LEU A 39 -20.59 1.00 9.42
N PRO A 40 -21.23 -0.16 9.63
CA PRO A 40 -22.68 -0.22 9.88
C PRO A 40 -23.07 0.47 11.20
N PRO A 41 -24.32 0.93 11.35
CA PRO A 41 -24.77 1.70 12.50
C PRO A 41 -24.45 1.06 13.86
N PHE A 42 -24.71 -0.24 14.02
CA PHE A 42 -24.46 -0.94 15.28
C PHE A 42 -23.00 -0.87 15.71
N LEU A 43 -22.07 -1.04 14.75
CA LEU A 43 -20.64 -1.01 15.05
C LEU A 43 -20.15 0.41 15.34
N ARG A 44 -20.71 1.41 14.68
CA ARG A 44 -20.44 2.83 15.00
C ARG A 44 -20.91 3.19 16.42
N GLU A 45 -22.06 2.65 16.87
CA GLU A 45 -22.56 2.82 18.24
C GLU A 45 -21.64 2.17 19.27
N GLU A 46 -21.18 0.94 19.02
CA GLU A 46 -20.22 0.26 19.89
C GLU A 46 -18.91 1.04 20.00
N ILE A 47 -18.38 1.52 18.86
CA ILE A 47 -17.19 2.37 18.81
C ILE A 47 -17.41 3.66 19.60
N SER A 48 -18.55 4.32 19.45
CA SER A 48 -18.85 5.55 20.18
C SER A 48 -18.76 5.34 21.70
N ARG A 49 -19.32 4.24 22.21
CA ARG A 49 -19.26 3.91 23.66
C ARG A 49 -17.82 3.73 24.15
N ILE A 50 -17.02 2.91 23.46
CA ILE A 50 -15.64 2.67 23.89
C ILE A 50 -14.75 3.91 23.77
N VAL A 51 -15.03 4.81 22.81
CA VAL A 51 -14.26 6.06 22.65
C VAL A 51 -14.60 7.07 23.75
N VAL A 52 -15.86 7.14 24.19
CA VAL A 52 -16.28 8.03 25.30
C VAL A 52 -15.57 7.64 26.60
N ASP A 53 -15.40 6.34 26.85
CA ASP A 53 -14.77 5.83 28.07
C ASP A 53 -13.23 5.75 27.97
N ALA A 54 -12.64 6.13 26.83
CA ALA A 54 -11.20 6.01 26.61
C ALA A 54 -10.40 7.03 27.45
N GLU A 55 -9.41 6.57 28.19
CA GLU A 55 -8.50 7.40 28.99
C GLU A 55 -7.49 8.15 28.10
N ILE A 56 -7.94 9.12 27.32
CA ILE A 56 -7.08 9.88 26.39
C ILE A 56 -6.01 10.74 27.07
N ASN A 57 -6.10 10.91 28.38
CA ASN A 57 -5.12 11.59 29.24
C ASN A 57 -3.97 10.66 29.69
N ARG A 58 -3.99 9.39 29.30
CA ARG A 58 -2.96 8.37 29.61
C ARG A 58 -2.30 7.86 28.34
N TYR A 59 -1.06 7.43 28.46
CA TYR A 59 -0.41 6.68 27.39
C TYR A 59 -1.11 5.36 27.13
N PRO A 60 -1.19 4.89 25.88
CA PRO A 60 -1.72 3.57 25.54
C PRO A 60 -0.81 2.43 26.06
N ASP A 61 -1.30 1.19 25.98
CA ASP A 61 -0.44 0.02 26.13
C ASP A 61 0.69 0.07 25.08
N PRO A 62 1.97 0.13 25.50
CA PRO A 62 3.09 0.23 24.57
C PRO A 62 3.27 -1.02 23.70
N HIS A 63 2.74 -2.16 24.13
CA HIS A 63 2.81 -3.44 23.41
C HIS A 63 1.56 -3.76 22.62
N ALA A 64 0.46 -3.01 22.82
CA ALA A 64 -0.84 -3.22 22.20
C ALA A 64 -1.29 -4.69 22.23
N VAL A 65 -1.20 -5.32 23.41
CA VAL A 65 -1.36 -6.77 23.60
C VAL A 65 -2.71 -7.26 23.09
N ASP A 66 -3.81 -6.63 23.47
CA ASP A 66 -5.17 -7.02 23.08
C ASP A 66 -5.37 -6.89 21.57
N LEU A 67 -4.84 -5.80 20.98
CA LEU A 67 -4.91 -5.59 19.54
C LEU A 67 -4.09 -6.64 18.78
N LYS A 68 -2.85 -6.91 19.19
CA LYS A 68 -2.00 -7.95 18.57
C LYS A 68 -2.66 -9.32 18.67
N GLN A 69 -3.27 -9.67 19.82
CA GLN A 69 -3.97 -10.93 19.99
C GLN A 69 -5.20 -11.04 19.06
N THR A 70 -5.97 -9.97 18.95
CA THR A 70 -7.12 -9.91 18.02
C THR A 70 -6.67 -10.05 16.57
N LEU A 71 -5.63 -9.32 16.16
CA LEU A 71 -5.07 -9.41 14.80
C LEU A 71 -4.53 -10.81 14.50
N ARG A 72 -3.83 -11.43 15.45
CA ARG A 72 -3.29 -12.80 15.32
C ARG A 72 -4.40 -13.80 14.99
N THR A 73 -5.48 -13.75 15.75
CA THR A 73 -6.62 -14.66 15.57
C THR A 73 -7.37 -14.36 14.28
N THR A 74 -7.72 -13.07 14.04
CA THR A 74 -8.57 -12.66 12.92
C THR A 74 -7.89 -12.84 11.56
N LEU A 75 -6.58 -12.57 11.49
CA LEU A 75 -5.82 -12.65 10.24
C LEU A 75 -5.12 -14.02 10.06
N SER A 76 -5.34 -14.98 10.98
CA SER A 76 -4.75 -16.32 10.94
C SER A 76 -3.23 -16.29 10.80
N ILE A 77 -2.56 -15.49 11.64
CA ILE A 77 -1.10 -15.37 11.60
C ILE A 77 -0.47 -16.71 11.98
N PRO A 78 0.50 -17.23 11.18
CA PRO A 78 1.09 -18.53 11.41
C PRO A 78 1.74 -18.66 12.81
N ALA A 79 1.67 -19.86 13.38
CA ALA A 79 2.31 -20.16 14.65
C ALA A 79 3.82 -19.91 14.57
N GLY A 80 4.40 -19.41 15.66
CA GLY A 80 5.83 -19.06 15.70
C GLY A 80 6.20 -17.72 15.07
N MET A 81 5.30 -17.07 14.35
CA MET A 81 5.50 -15.71 13.81
C MET A 81 5.06 -14.67 14.82
N ASP A 82 5.69 -13.50 14.81
CA ASP A 82 5.30 -12.36 15.67
C ASP A 82 4.77 -11.19 14.84
N ILE A 83 4.26 -10.16 15.52
CA ILE A 83 3.65 -8.96 14.95
C ILE A 83 4.33 -7.71 15.49
N LEU A 84 4.78 -6.84 14.59
CA LEU A 84 5.14 -5.45 14.89
C LEU A 84 4.05 -4.54 14.33
N LEU A 85 3.60 -3.55 15.12
CA LEU A 85 2.60 -2.56 14.70
C LEU A 85 3.27 -1.23 14.37
N GLY A 86 2.80 -0.59 13.30
CA GLY A 86 3.24 0.74 12.88
C GLY A 86 2.07 1.69 12.64
N ASN A 87 2.33 2.99 12.72
CA ASN A 87 1.39 4.05 12.40
C ASN A 87 1.20 4.15 10.86
N GLY A 88 0.53 3.15 10.31
CA GLY A 88 0.48 2.82 8.89
C GLY A 88 1.70 1.99 8.44
N SER A 89 1.60 1.43 7.23
CA SER A 89 2.72 0.69 6.62
C SER A 89 3.94 1.57 6.35
N ASP A 90 3.75 2.86 6.14
CA ASP A 90 4.85 3.80 5.87
C ASP A 90 5.84 3.87 7.04
N GLU A 91 5.36 3.88 8.31
CA GLU A 91 6.23 3.80 9.49
C GLU A 91 6.99 2.47 9.55
N ILE A 92 6.34 1.37 9.19
CA ILE A 92 7.00 0.05 9.16
C ILE A 92 8.12 0.02 8.12
N ILE A 93 7.88 0.54 6.91
CA ILE A 93 8.91 0.66 5.87
C ILE A 93 10.08 1.49 6.40
N GLN A 94 9.79 2.60 7.08
CA GLN A 94 10.83 3.46 7.68
C GLN A 94 11.61 2.74 8.78
N ILE A 95 10.96 1.99 9.66
CA ILE A 95 11.61 1.20 10.72
C ILE A 95 12.56 0.17 10.10
N ILE A 96 12.11 -0.57 9.08
CA ILE A 96 12.93 -1.57 8.38
C ILE A 96 14.13 -0.89 7.70
N ALA A 97 13.90 0.21 7.01
CA ALA A 97 14.96 0.94 6.33
C ALA A 97 16.02 1.45 7.34
N LEU A 98 15.59 2.06 8.46
CA LEU A 98 16.50 2.52 9.52
C LEU A 98 17.27 1.35 10.17
N ALA A 99 16.63 0.19 10.35
CA ALA A 99 17.26 -0.99 10.94
C ALA A 99 18.34 -1.60 10.03
N THR A 100 18.16 -1.48 8.72
CA THR A 100 19.04 -2.10 7.71
C THR A 100 20.01 -1.10 7.08
N ALA A 101 19.84 0.20 7.37
CA ALA A 101 20.71 1.26 6.89
C ALA A 101 22.14 1.12 7.45
N ARG A 102 23.13 1.16 6.55
CA ARG A 102 24.57 1.24 6.83
C ARG A 102 25.23 1.86 5.60
N PRO A 103 26.45 2.37 5.70
CA PRO A 103 27.14 2.94 4.54
C PRO A 103 27.13 1.98 3.34
N GLY A 104 26.56 2.43 2.20
CA GLY A 104 26.43 1.64 0.99
C GLY A 104 25.30 0.60 0.96
N ALA A 105 24.44 0.54 2.01
CA ALA A 105 23.27 -0.34 2.01
C ALA A 105 22.30 0.02 0.88
N LYS A 106 21.72 -1.01 0.28
CA LYS A 106 20.80 -0.86 -0.85
C LYS A 106 19.41 -1.36 -0.50
N LEU A 107 18.40 -0.59 -0.91
CA LEU A 107 16.99 -0.99 -0.95
C LEU A 107 16.62 -1.25 -2.40
N LEU A 108 16.18 -2.46 -2.70
CA LEU A 108 15.79 -2.87 -4.05
C LEU A 108 14.28 -3.04 -4.11
N THR A 109 13.67 -2.64 -5.22
CA THR A 109 12.25 -2.85 -5.53
C THR A 109 12.04 -2.82 -7.05
N VAL A 110 10.79 -2.97 -7.49
CA VAL A 110 10.41 -2.86 -8.91
C VAL A 110 9.94 -1.46 -9.27
N GLU A 111 10.03 -1.09 -10.55
CA GLU A 111 9.49 0.14 -11.11
C GLU A 111 8.67 -0.12 -12.39
N PRO A 112 7.47 0.50 -12.50
CA PRO A 112 6.83 1.37 -11.51
C PRO A 112 6.34 0.60 -10.27
N GLY A 113 6.56 1.18 -9.09
CA GLY A 113 6.22 0.61 -7.79
C GLY A 113 5.68 1.66 -6.82
N PHE A 114 5.52 1.29 -5.56
CA PHE A 114 5.03 2.19 -4.52
C PHE A 114 6.07 3.27 -4.19
N ALA A 115 5.72 4.53 -4.43
CA ALA A 115 6.64 5.68 -4.37
C ALA A 115 7.33 5.85 -3.00
N MET A 116 6.70 5.41 -1.90
CA MET A 116 7.28 5.55 -0.56
C MET A 116 8.54 4.71 -0.37
N PHE A 117 8.74 3.62 -1.11
CA PHE A 117 9.98 2.86 -1.03
C PHE A 117 11.19 3.71 -1.43
N ARG A 118 11.09 4.46 -2.53
CA ARG A 118 12.14 5.39 -2.97
C ARG A 118 12.34 6.54 -1.98
N MET A 119 11.25 7.13 -1.48
CA MET A 119 11.32 8.26 -0.56
C MET A 119 11.98 7.85 0.77
N ILE A 120 11.56 6.71 1.33
CA ILE A 120 12.09 6.23 2.61
C ILE A 120 13.54 5.77 2.47
N ALA A 121 13.94 5.18 1.34
CA ALA A 121 15.35 4.89 1.07
C ALA A 121 16.21 6.17 1.17
N ALA A 122 15.76 7.28 0.57
CA ALA A 122 16.43 8.58 0.68
C ALA A 122 16.44 9.13 2.12
N PHE A 123 15.34 8.94 2.88
CA PHE A 123 15.28 9.36 4.30
C PHE A 123 16.32 8.61 5.14
N ALA A 124 16.48 7.31 4.91
CA ALA A 124 17.38 6.43 5.63
C ALA A 124 18.82 6.42 5.08
N ASP A 125 19.12 7.26 4.09
CA ASP A 125 20.45 7.32 3.42
C ASP A 125 20.88 5.98 2.78
N MET A 126 19.90 5.25 2.24
CA MET A 126 20.12 4.01 1.49
C MET A 126 20.15 4.26 -0.01
N GLN A 127 20.97 3.49 -0.74
CA GLN A 127 20.96 3.51 -2.20
C GLN A 127 19.68 2.81 -2.70
N TYR A 128 18.86 3.54 -3.45
CA TYR A 128 17.66 2.99 -4.07
C TYR A 128 17.97 2.32 -5.40
N LEU A 129 17.47 1.09 -5.59
CA LEU A 129 17.57 0.34 -6.83
C LEU A 129 16.17 -0.05 -7.30
N GLY A 130 15.70 0.57 -8.37
CA GLY A 130 14.43 0.24 -9.02
C GLY A 130 14.67 -0.63 -10.25
N ILE A 131 14.13 -1.83 -10.27
CA ILE A 131 14.23 -2.76 -11.40
C ILE A 131 12.99 -2.60 -12.28
N PRO A 132 13.13 -2.24 -13.57
CA PRO A 132 12.00 -2.08 -14.45
C PRO A 132 11.14 -3.35 -14.57
N LEU A 133 9.82 -3.19 -14.49
CA LEU A 133 8.87 -4.22 -14.90
C LEU A 133 8.84 -4.37 -16.43
N LEU A 134 8.38 -5.50 -16.92
CA LEU A 134 8.10 -5.71 -18.33
C LEU A 134 6.91 -4.84 -18.79
N PRO A 135 6.70 -4.63 -20.11
CA PRO A 135 5.63 -3.78 -20.62
C PRO A 135 4.22 -4.16 -20.19
N ASP A 136 3.99 -5.41 -19.84
CA ASP A 136 2.73 -5.95 -19.29
C ASP A 136 2.65 -5.88 -17.76
N PHE A 137 3.62 -5.20 -17.12
CA PHE A 137 3.80 -5.09 -15.68
C PHE A 137 4.12 -6.42 -14.96
N SER A 138 4.52 -7.45 -15.67
CA SER A 138 5.08 -8.65 -15.04
C SER A 138 6.54 -8.42 -14.60
N LEU A 139 7.04 -9.30 -13.70
CA LEU A 139 8.43 -9.25 -13.24
C LEU A 139 9.39 -9.69 -14.36
N ASP A 140 10.45 -8.90 -14.58
CA ASP A 140 11.66 -9.38 -15.25
C ASP A 140 12.51 -10.13 -14.22
N VAL A 141 12.26 -11.44 -14.11
CA VAL A 141 12.89 -12.29 -13.09
C VAL A 141 14.39 -12.39 -13.29
N GLU A 142 14.85 -12.52 -14.53
CA GLU A 142 16.28 -12.63 -14.86
C GLU A 142 17.03 -11.36 -14.44
N HIS A 143 16.49 -10.20 -14.82
CA HIS A 143 17.08 -8.90 -14.44
C HIS A 143 17.05 -8.68 -12.93
N MET A 144 15.96 -9.10 -12.25
CA MET A 144 15.86 -9.02 -10.80
C MET A 144 16.93 -9.87 -10.09
N LEU A 145 17.11 -11.13 -10.51
CA LEU A 145 18.11 -12.04 -9.93
C LEU A 145 19.54 -11.56 -10.18
N ASP A 146 19.82 -11.06 -11.37
CA ASP A 146 21.10 -10.45 -11.71
C ASP A 146 21.39 -9.22 -10.84
N ALA A 147 20.40 -8.35 -10.64
CA ALA A 147 20.53 -7.19 -9.76
C ALA A 147 20.77 -7.59 -8.30
N ILE A 148 20.12 -8.63 -7.81
CA ILE A 148 20.36 -9.18 -6.46
C ILE A 148 21.80 -9.68 -6.33
N ALA A 149 22.27 -10.46 -7.30
CA ALA A 149 23.63 -11.02 -7.30
C ALA A 149 24.69 -9.93 -7.31
N ARG A 150 24.53 -8.89 -8.15
CA ARG A 150 25.52 -7.80 -8.30
C ARG A 150 25.49 -6.82 -7.13
N HIS A 151 24.31 -6.49 -6.62
CA HIS A 151 24.13 -5.36 -5.69
C HIS A 151 24.00 -5.77 -4.24
N GLN A 152 23.72 -7.05 -3.95
CA GLN A 152 23.59 -7.60 -2.59
C GLN A 152 22.72 -6.69 -1.70
N PRO A 153 21.43 -6.46 -2.04
CA PRO A 153 20.60 -5.52 -1.30
C PRO A 153 20.39 -5.95 0.15
N ALA A 154 20.34 -4.98 1.06
CA ALA A 154 20.03 -5.22 2.47
C ALA A 154 18.54 -5.56 2.67
N VAL A 155 17.69 -4.96 1.83
CA VAL A 155 16.24 -5.22 1.85
C VAL A 155 15.66 -5.10 0.43
N ILE A 156 14.71 -5.98 0.14
CA ILE A 156 13.88 -5.95 -1.08
C ILE A 156 12.43 -5.73 -0.65
N PHE A 157 11.74 -4.75 -1.24
CA PHE A 157 10.31 -4.55 -1.08
C PHE A 157 9.56 -4.90 -2.36
N LEU A 158 8.54 -5.74 -2.26
CA LEU A 158 7.68 -6.13 -3.38
C LEU A 158 6.21 -6.02 -2.98
N ALA A 159 5.47 -5.10 -3.60
CA ALA A 159 4.03 -4.98 -3.37
C ALA A 159 3.26 -6.09 -4.11
N TYR A 160 2.33 -6.73 -3.41
CA TYR A 160 1.60 -7.91 -3.88
C TYR A 160 0.14 -7.89 -3.40
N PRO A 161 -0.79 -7.42 -4.20
CA PRO A 161 -0.70 -6.83 -5.56
C PRO A 161 0.17 -5.59 -5.67
N ASN A 162 0.79 -5.39 -6.85
CA ASN A 162 1.65 -4.23 -7.10
C ASN A 162 0.83 -2.92 -7.20
N ASN A 163 1.42 -1.83 -6.82
CA ASN A 163 0.90 -0.49 -7.00
C ASN A 163 1.92 0.32 -7.82
N PRO A 164 1.59 0.84 -9.03
CA PRO A 164 0.23 1.18 -9.46
C PRO A 164 -0.44 0.20 -10.44
N SER A 165 0.19 -0.91 -10.81
CA SER A 165 -0.33 -1.78 -11.88
C SER A 165 -1.53 -2.64 -11.45
N GLY A 166 -1.63 -3.01 -10.17
CA GLY A 166 -2.75 -3.77 -9.61
C GLY A 166 -2.63 -5.29 -9.73
N ASN A 167 -1.70 -5.81 -10.51
CA ASN A 167 -1.52 -7.23 -10.75
C ASN A 167 -0.77 -7.94 -9.62
N LEU A 168 -1.00 -9.24 -9.50
CA LEU A 168 -0.15 -10.16 -8.74
C LEU A 168 1.04 -10.59 -9.59
N PHE A 169 2.22 -10.64 -8.99
CA PHE A 169 3.37 -11.29 -9.60
C PHE A 169 3.29 -12.81 -9.49
N ASP A 170 4.02 -13.55 -10.34
CA ASP A 170 4.12 -14.99 -10.21
C ASP A 170 4.73 -15.39 -8.85
N ALA A 171 4.02 -16.24 -8.09
CA ALA A 171 4.46 -16.61 -6.75
C ALA A 171 5.76 -17.45 -6.76
N LYS A 172 6.03 -18.20 -7.83
CA LYS A 172 7.29 -18.95 -7.94
C LYS A 172 8.46 -18.01 -8.20
N ALA A 173 8.24 -16.96 -9.02
CA ALA A 173 9.23 -15.92 -9.25
C ALA A 173 9.56 -15.18 -7.95
N LEU A 174 8.56 -14.87 -7.12
CA LEU A 174 8.79 -14.26 -5.80
C LEU A 174 9.57 -15.19 -4.87
N CYS A 175 9.29 -16.50 -4.85
CA CYS A 175 10.08 -17.46 -4.08
C CYS A 175 11.55 -17.50 -4.54
N GLN A 176 11.83 -17.48 -5.84
CA GLN A 176 13.19 -17.42 -6.38
C GLN A 176 13.93 -16.17 -5.91
N ILE A 177 13.23 -15.01 -5.87
CA ILE A 177 13.80 -13.75 -5.37
C ILE A 177 14.10 -13.86 -3.87
N ILE A 178 13.21 -14.45 -3.07
CA ILE A 178 13.42 -14.65 -1.62
C ILE A 178 14.64 -15.54 -1.38
N GLU A 179 14.76 -16.65 -2.11
CA GLU A 179 15.86 -17.60 -2.02
C GLU A 179 17.22 -16.99 -2.44
N ALA A 180 17.21 -16.16 -3.48
CA ALA A 180 18.42 -15.52 -3.99
C ALA A 180 18.86 -14.30 -3.15
N SER A 181 17.98 -13.75 -2.30
CA SER A 181 18.25 -12.54 -1.56
C SER A 181 19.22 -12.79 -0.39
N PRO A 182 20.34 -12.05 -0.29
CA PRO A 182 21.23 -12.10 0.87
C PRO A 182 20.69 -11.31 2.07
N GLY A 183 19.68 -10.48 1.84
CA GLY A 183 19.04 -9.62 2.84
C GLY A 183 17.58 -9.97 3.07
N LEU A 184 16.87 -9.07 3.71
CA LEU A 184 15.43 -9.20 3.95
C LEU A 184 14.61 -9.06 2.66
N VAL A 185 13.53 -9.83 2.55
CA VAL A 185 12.49 -9.62 1.55
C VAL A 185 11.17 -9.32 2.25
N VAL A 186 10.56 -8.20 1.93
CA VAL A 186 9.28 -7.76 2.48
C VAL A 186 8.24 -7.81 1.37
N ILE A 187 7.28 -8.70 1.51
CA ILE A 187 6.10 -8.72 0.65
C ILE A 187 5.05 -7.79 1.25
N ASP A 188 4.76 -6.70 0.54
CA ASP A 188 3.76 -5.71 0.93
C ASP A 188 2.38 -6.13 0.42
N GLU A 189 1.59 -6.70 1.30
CA GLU A 189 0.23 -7.15 1.07
C GLU A 189 -0.83 -6.08 1.43
N ALA A 190 -0.54 -4.80 1.19
CA ALA A 190 -1.49 -3.72 1.50
C ALA A 190 -2.86 -3.91 0.83
N TYR A 191 -2.92 -4.59 -0.31
CA TYR A 191 -4.15 -4.87 -1.07
C TYR A 191 -4.65 -6.31 -0.91
N HIS A 192 -4.09 -7.08 0.03
CA HIS A 192 -4.48 -8.46 0.32
C HIS A 192 -6.00 -8.69 0.44
N PRO A 193 -6.82 -7.78 1.02
CA PRO A 193 -8.26 -8.03 1.15
C PRO A 193 -8.99 -8.25 -0.19
N PHE A 194 -8.37 -7.84 -1.30
CA PHE A 194 -8.95 -7.90 -2.64
C PHE A 194 -8.30 -8.97 -3.52
N ALA A 195 -7.22 -9.60 -3.04
CA ALA A 195 -6.51 -10.70 -3.68
C ALA A 195 -6.81 -12.02 -2.95
N ASP A 196 -6.85 -13.13 -3.68
CA ASP A 196 -7.07 -14.46 -3.10
C ASP A 196 -5.74 -15.21 -2.87
N LYS A 197 -4.65 -14.45 -2.64
CA LYS A 197 -3.29 -14.97 -2.46
C LYS A 197 -2.59 -14.25 -1.30
N THR A 198 -1.73 -14.99 -0.59
CA THR A 198 -0.91 -14.46 0.50
C THR A 198 0.42 -15.20 0.58
N PHE A 199 1.41 -14.54 1.17
CA PHE A 199 2.70 -15.12 1.55
C PHE A 199 2.78 -15.47 3.04
N PHE A 200 1.70 -15.34 3.80
CA PHE A 200 1.68 -15.77 5.21
C PHE A 200 2.04 -17.25 5.36
N ASP A 201 1.53 -18.11 4.46
CA ASP A 201 1.81 -19.55 4.47
C ASP A 201 3.28 -19.89 4.17
N LYS A 202 4.04 -18.93 3.62
CA LYS A 202 5.46 -19.05 3.30
C LYS A 202 6.40 -18.56 4.40
N LEU A 203 5.90 -17.82 5.38
CA LEU A 203 6.71 -17.28 6.47
C LEU A 203 7.53 -18.34 7.23
N PRO A 204 7.00 -19.54 7.52
CA PRO A 204 7.78 -20.58 8.18
C PRO A 204 8.92 -21.17 7.33
N ASP A 205 8.79 -21.10 6.00
CA ASP A 205 9.74 -21.71 5.06
C ASP A 205 10.96 -20.82 4.78
N TYR A 206 10.81 -19.49 4.95
CA TYR A 206 11.81 -18.50 4.57
C TYR A 206 12.19 -17.58 5.73
N PRO A 207 13.36 -17.76 6.35
CA PRO A 207 13.76 -16.99 7.53
C PRO A 207 14.00 -15.51 7.27
N ASN A 208 14.24 -15.13 6.02
CA ASN A 208 14.44 -13.74 5.56
C ASN A 208 13.17 -13.09 4.96
N LEU A 209 12.03 -13.79 5.01
CA LEU A 209 10.75 -13.26 4.53
C LEU A 209 10.00 -12.56 5.65
N LEU A 210 9.47 -11.37 5.34
CA LEU A 210 8.50 -10.65 6.15
C LEU A 210 7.28 -10.30 5.30
N VAL A 211 6.10 -10.30 5.89
CA VAL A 211 4.87 -9.86 5.23
C VAL A 211 4.32 -8.65 5.95
N MET A 212 4.10 -7.58 5.20
CA MET A 212 3.54 -6.33 5.69
C MET A 212 2.09 -6.16 5.20
N ARG A 213 1.18 -5.76 6.08
CA ARG A 213 -0.21 -5.42 5.76
C ARG A 213 -0.60 -4.08 6.35
N THR A 214 -1.68 -3.50 5.85
CA THR A 214 -2.29 -2.29 6.41
C THR A 214 -3.80 -2.46 6.53
N LEU A 215 -4.40 -1.89 7.57
CA LEU A 215 -5.85 -1.80 7.68
C LEU A 215 -6.42 -0.63 6.88
N SER A 216 -5.56 0.23 6.31
CA SER A 216 -5.99 1.41 5.55
C SER A 216 -6.85 1.06 4.33
N LYS A 217 -6.53 -0.03 3.61
CA LYS A 217 -7.27 -0.41 2.40
C LYS A 217 -8.48 -1.27 2.71
N LEU A 218 -8.49 -1.87 3.89
CA LEU A 218 -9.59 -2.71 4.37
C LEU A 218 -10.82 -1.87 4.82
N GLY A 219 -10.64 -0.57 5.11
CA GLY A 219 -11.73 0.33 5.54
C GLY A 219 -11.42 1.15 6.78
N LEU A 220 -10.18 1.10 7.25
CA LEU A 220 -9.75 1.77 8.49
C LEU A 220 -8.60 2.74 8.23
N ALA A 221 -8.61 3.42 7.07
CA ALA A 221 -7.54 4.35 6.68
C ALA A 221 -7.29 5.46 7.73
N GLY A 222 -8.34 5.95 8.37
CA GLY A 222 -8.27 6.98 9.42
C GLY A 222 -7.58 6.52 10.71
N LEU A 223 -7.49 5.21 10.96
CA LEU A 223 -6.81 4.67 12.15
C LEU A 223 -5.29 4.60 11.99
N ARG A 224 -4.76 4.77 10.78
CA ARG A 224 -3.32 4.72 10.52
C ARG A 224 -2.65 3.48 11.13
N LEU A 225 -3.16 2.28 10.87
CA LEU A 225 -2.64 1.05 11.43
C LEU A 225 -2.08 0.12 10.34
N GLY A 226 -0.81 -0.23 10.48
CA GLY A 226 -0.10 -1.25 9.73
C GLY A 226 0.44 -2.34 10.63
N LEU A 227 0.72 -3.51 10.07
CA LEU A 227 1.35 -4.61 10.76
C LEU A 227 2.42 -5.27 9.88
N LEU A 228 3.52 -5.68 10.51
CA LEU A 228 4.56 -6.50 9.94
C LEU A 228 4.55 -7.85 10.64
N THR A 229 4.57 -8.93 9.89
CA THR A 229 4.56 -10.31 10.41
C THR A 229 5.79 -11.05 9.89
N GLY A 230 6.43 -11.81 10.77
CA GLY A 230 7.57 -12.65 10.40
C GLY A 230 8.27 -13.27 11.60
N ASN A 231 9.48 -13.79 11.38
CA ASN A 231 10.29 -14.41 12.42
C ASN A 231 10.56 -13.41 13.57
N PRO A 232 10.27 -13.79 14.84
CA PRO A 232 10.51 -12.95 16.02
C PRO A 232 11.93 -12.42 16.12
N GLU A 233 12.94 -13.16 15.64
CA GLU A 233 14.34 -12.74 15.66
C GLU A 233 14.57 -11.42 14.91
N TRP A 234 13.83 -11.15 13.84
CA TRP A 234 13.87 -9.86 13.13
C TRP A 234 13.08 -8.80 13.89
N LEU A 235 11.86 -9.14 14.31
CA LEU A 235 10.94 -8.18 14.86
C LEU A 235 11.43 -7.59 16.18
N VAL A 236 12.16 -8.36 17.01
CA VAL A 236 12.78 -7.87 18.26
C VAL A 236 13.79 -6.73 18.00
N HIS A 237 14.44 -6.70 16.83
CA HIS A 237 15.33 -5.61 16.48
C HIS A 237 14.58 -4.38 15.98
N PHE A 238 13.48 -4.57 15.25
CA PHE A 238 12.62 -3.49 14.80
C PHE A 238 11.87 -2.82 15.95
N GLU A 239 11.47 -3.58 16.97
CA GLU A 239 10.88 -3.03 18.19
C GLU A 239 11.82 -2.04 18.91
N LYS A 240 13.15 -2.16 18.78
CA LYS A 240 14.12 -1.21 19.35
C LYS A 240 14.13 0.15 18.66
N ILE A 241 13.65 0.20 17.41
CA ILE A 241 13.59 1.42 16.58
C ILE A 241 12.19 2.03 16.62
N ARG A 242 11.17 1.20 16.77
CA ARG A 242 9.79 1.67 16.93
C ARG A 242 9.69 2.57 18.15
N LEU A 243 9.18 3.79 17.95
CA LEU A 243 8.99 4.72 19.05
C LEU A 243 7.92 4.19 20.04
N PRO A 244 8.12 4.36 21.34
CA PRO A 244 7.13 3.93 22.33
C PRO A 244 5.81 4.67 22.10
N TYR A 245 4.70 3.98 22.37
CA TYR A 245 3.34 4.53 22.26
C TYR A 245 2.94 4.99 20.84
N ASN A 246 3.60 4.49 19.80
CA ASN A 246 3.32 4.89 18.41
C ASN A 246 1.88 4.61 17.97
N ILE A 247 1.20 3.64 18.58
CA ILE A 247 -0.23 3.35 18.32
C ILE A 247 -1.07 3.92 19.46
N GLY A 248 -1.78 5.01 19.18
CA GLY A 248 -2.58 5.73 20.18
C GLY A 248 -3.76 4.90 20.75
N VAL A 249 -4.25 5.28 21.94
CA VAL A 249 -5.31 4.56 22.66
C VAL A 249 -6.56 4.36 21.80
N ILE A 250 -7.02 5.39 21.11
CA ILE A 250 -8.22 5.33 20.24
C ILE A 250 -8.01 4.32 19.09
N THR A 251 -6.83 4.35 18.46
CA THR A 251 -6.50 3.38 17.39
C THR A 251 -6.52 1.95 17.92
N GLN A 252 -5.93 1.68 19.10
CA GLN A 252 -5.94 0.34 19.70
C GLN A 252 -7.37 -0.14 19.99
N LEU A 253 -8.16 0.68 20.67
CA LEU A 253 -9.53 0.34 21.07
C LEU A 253 -10.43 0.11 19.84
N VAL A 254 -10.44 1.07 18.90
CA VAL A 254 -11.31 1.01 17.72
C VAL A 254 -10.89 -0.14 16.78
N ALA A 255 -9.59 -0.31 16.53
CA ALA A 255 -9.12 -1.39 15.68
C ALA A 255 -9.45 -2.76 16.29
N THR A 256 -9.23 -2.96 17.60
CA THR A 256 -9.61 -4.21 18.30
C THR A 256 -11.10 -4.49 18.14
N LYS A 257 -11.95 -3.49 18.39
CA LYS A 257 -13.40 -3.64 18.26
C LYS A 257 -13.83 -3.99 16.84
N VAL A 258 -13.35 -3.28 15.84
CA VAL A 258 -13.71 -3.52 14.43
C VAL A 258 -13.20 -4.88 13.97
N MET A 259 -12.01 -5.29 14.37
CA MET A 259 -11.46 -6.60 13.99
C MET A 259 -12.19 -7.78 14.65
N GLN A 260 -12.84 -7.59 15.79
CA GLN A 260 -13.79 -8.57 16.36
C GLN A 260 -15.01 -8.77 15.45
N HIS A 261 -15.37 -7.80 14.63
CA HIS A 261 -16.44 -7.86 13.63
C HIS A 261 -15.89 -7.94 12.19
N PHE A 262 -14.80 -8.66 12.00
CA PHE A 262 -14.06 -8.69 10.73
C PHE A 262 -14.91 -9.08 9.52
N ALA A 263 -15.96 -9.90 9.72
CA ALA A 263 -16.91 -10.27 8.67
C ALA A 263 -17.54 -9.06 7.96
N VAL A 264 -17.73 -7.93 8.66
CA VAL A 264 -18.21 -6.67 8.05
C VAL A 264 -17.23 -6.17 6.97
N LEU A 265 -15.95 -6.15 7.30
CA LEU A 265 -14.92 -5.68 6.37
C LEU A 265 -14.69 -6.68 5.23
N GLN A 266 -14.81 -7.99 5.50
CA GLN A 266 -14.75 -9.02 4.46
C GLN A 266 -15.89 -8.88 3.45
N GLN A 267 -17.13 -8.61 3.93
CA GLN A 267 -18.26 -8.36 3.05
C GLN A 267 -18.05 -7.13 2.17
N GLN A 268 -17.55 -6.02 2.73
CA GLN A 268 -17.21 -4.82 1.97
C GLN A 268 -16.11 -5.10 0.92
N ALA A 269 -15.08 -5.85 1.29
CA ALA A 269 -14.03 -6.24 0.36
C ALA A 269 -14.57 -7.12 -0.79
N TYR A 270 -15.50 -8.03 -0.49
CA TYR A 270 -16.20 -8.83 -1.49
C TYR A 270 -16.99 -7.94 -2.47
N GLU A 271 -17.75 -6.97 -1.99
CA GLU A 271 -18.49 -6.03 -2.84
C GLU A 271 -17.56 -5.20 -3.73
N ILE A 272 -16.42 -4.75 -3.19
CA ILE A 272 -15.39 -4.05 -3.97
C ILE A 272 -14.84 -4.96 -5.09
N LYS A 273 -14.59 -6.25 -4.82
CA LYS A 273 -14.14 -7.22 -5.85
C LYS A 273 -15.19 -7.38 -6.96
N GLN A 274 -16.48 -7.47 -6.62
CA GLN A 274 -17.56 -7.55 -7.62
C GLN A 274 -17.63 -6.27 -8.46
N ASN A 275 -17.60 -5.11 -7.80
CA ASN A 275 -17.61 -3.81 -8.46
C ASN A 275 -16.37 -3.63 -9.37
N ARG A 276 -15.19 -4.13 -8.95
CA ARG A 276 -13.98 -4.14 -9.77
C ARG A 276 -14.21 -4.89 -11.08
N ALA A 277 -14.74 -6.10 -11.03
CA ALA A 277 -14.98 -6.91 -12.22
C ALA A 277 -15.93 -6.21 -13.21
N ILE A 278 -17.01 -5.60 -12.70
CA ILE A 278 -17.97 -4.84 -13.52
C ILE A 278 -17.30 -3.62 -14.13
N LEU A 279 -16.54 -2.84 -13.33
CA LEU A 279 -15.90 -1.61 -13.80
C LEU A 279 -14.81 -1.92 -14.85
N MET A 280 -13.99 -2.96 -14.62
CA MET A 280 -12.98 -3.41 -15.60
C MET A 280 -13.60 -3.78 -16.94
N SER A 281 -14.66 -4.59 -16.93
CA SER A 281 -15.37 -4.99 -18.16
C SER A 281 -15.94 -3.80 -18.93
N LYS A 282 -16.54 -2.85 -18.22
CA LYS A 282 -17.13 -1.66 -18.85
C LYS A 282 -16.08 -0.67 -19.37
N LEU A 283 -14.94 -0.51 -18.67
CA LEU A 283 -13.83 0.30 -19.14
C LEU A 283 -13.18 -0.30 -20.39
N ALA A 284 -12.99 -1.63 -20.41
CA ALA A 284 -12.41 -2.33 -21.56
C ALA A 284 -13.30 -2.31 -22.80
N ALA A 285 -14.60 -2.02 -22.65
CA ALA A 285 -15.52 -1.86 -23.75
C ALA A 285 -15.51 -0.45 -24.37
N LEU A 286 -14.77 0.51 -23.80
CA LEU A 286 -14.62 1.85 -24.35
C LEU A 286 -13.51 1.85 -25.42
N ASP A 287 -13.81 2.39 -26.59
CA ASP A 287 -12.83 2.52 -27.67
C ASP A 287 -11.63 3.38 -27.21
N GLY A 288 -10.43 2.91 -27.52
CA GLY A 288 -9.18 3.62 -27.17
C GLY A 288 -8.75 3.52 -25.70
N VAL A 289 -9.39 2.65 -24.91
CA VAL A 289 -9.00 2.36 -23.52
C VAL A 289 -8.37 0.97 -23.43
N GLU A 290 -7.13 0.92 -22.96
CA GLU A 290 -6.45 -0.32 -22.56
C GLU A 290 -6.54 -0.49 -21.04
N VAL A 291 -7.14 -1.58 -20.57
CA VAL A 291 -7.31 -1.89 -19.14
C VAL A 291 -6.35 -2.98 -18.73
N PHE A 292 -5.59 -2.74 -17.65
CA PHE A 292 -4.67 -3.74 -17.11
C PHE A 292 -5.35 -4.62 -16.04
N PRO A 293 -4.98 -5.91 -15.95
CA PRO A 293 -5.49 -6.81 -14.92
C PRO A 293 -5.24 -6.27 -13.51
N SER A 294 -6.21 -6.44 -12.60
CA SER A 294 -6.06 -5.99 -11.22
C SER A 294 -6.63 -6.99 -10.22
N ASP A 295 -5.84 -7.25 -9.17
CA ASP A 295 -6.21 -7.98 -7.96
C ASP A 295 -6.30 -7.06 -6.73
N ALA A 296 -6.22 -5.72 -6.95
CA ALA A 296 -6.33 -4.68 -5.92
C ALA A 296 -7.72 -4.03 -5.90
N ASN A 297 -7.92 -3.00 -5.09
CA ASN A 297 -9.14 -2.18 -5.09
C ASN A 297 -9.07 -0.95 -6.02
N PHE A 298 -8.31 -1.06 -7.08
CA PHE A 298 -8.17 -0.03 -8.12
C PHE A 298 -7.91 -0.68 -9.48
N ILE A 299 -8.05 0.10 -10.54
CA ILE A 299 -7.78 -0.30 -11.91
C ILE A 299 -6.79 0.70 -12.51
N LEU A 300 -5.69 0.18 -13.07
CA LEU A 300 -4.83 0.91 -13.98
C LEU A 300 -5.38 0.78 -15.39
N PHE A 301 -5.47 1.89 -16.11
CA PHE A 301 -5.87 1.89 -17.52
C PHE A 301 -5.11 2.96 -18.29
N ARG A 302 -4.92 2.74 -19.59
CA ARG A 302 -4.28 3.68 -20.51
C ARG A 302 -5.29 4.25 -21.47
N VAL A 303 -5.22 5.55 -21.72
CA VAL A 303 -6.09 6.26 -22.65
C VAL A 303 -5.33 7.46 -23.22
N ASN A 304 -5.48 7.72 -24.52
CA ASN A 304 -4.84 8.88 -25.13
C ASN A 304 -5.29 10.17 -24.44
N HIS A 305 -4.41 11.16 -24.35
CA HIS A 305 -4.68 12.44 -23.68
C HIS A 305 -5.05 12.30 -22.18
N ALA A 306 -4.45 11.32 -21.49
CA ALA A 306 -4.78 10.99 -20.09
C ALA A 306 -4.78 12.21 -19.15
N SER A 307 -3.80 13.11 -19.30
CA SER A 307 -3.72 14.30 -18.44
C SER A 307 -4.87 15.29 -18.71
N GLU A 308 -5.34 15.43 -19.95
CA GLU A 308 -6.49 16.27 -20.30
C GLU A 308 -7.80 15.65 -19.77
N ILE A 309 -7.98 14.33 -19.96
CA ILE A 309 -9.11 13.57 -19.41
C ILE A 309 -9.14 13.68 -17.88
N PHE A 310 -8.00 13.57 -17.20
CA PHE A 310 -7.90 13.75 -15.76
C PHE A 310 -8.40 15.13 -15.33
N GLN A 311 -7.97 16.20 -16.00
CA GLN A 311 -8.42 17.57 -15.68
C GLN A 311 -9.93 17.74 -15.90
N ALA A 312 -10.46 17.18 -16.98
CA ALA A 312 -11.89 17.21 -17.27
C ALA A 312 -12.72 16.43 -16.23
N LEU A 313 -12.23 15.28 -15.76
CA LEU A 313 -12.85 14.51 -14.67
C LEU A 313 -12.92 15.34 -13.37
N VAL A 314 -11.82 16.01 -13.00
CA VAL A 314 -11.77 16.88 -11.82
C VAL A 314 -12.78 18.02 -11.94
N GLN A 315 -12.87 18.68 -13.11
CA GLN A 315 -13.87 19.73 -13.37
C GLN A 315 -15.31 19.23 -13.24
N GLN A 316 -15.55 17.93 -13.51
CA GLN A 316 -16.86 17.30 -13.36
C GLN A 316 -17.07 16.65 -11.97
N GLY A 317 -16.20 16.96 -11.02
CA GLY A 317 -16.35 16.56 -9.63
C GLY A 317 -15.86 15.14 -9.31
N ILE A 318 -14.95 14.56 -10.13
CA ILE A 318 -14.41 13.22 -9.94
C ILE A 318 -12.88 13.29 -9.86
N LEU A 319 -12.31 12.85 -8.73
CA LEU A 319 -10.87 12.80 -8.51
C LEU A 319 -10.36 11.36 -8.62
N ILE A 320 -9.55 11.08 -9.63
CA ILE A 320 -8.79 9.83 -9.79
C ILE A 320 -7.29 10.12 -9.67
N LYS A 321 -6.42 9.14 -9.90
CA LYS A 321 -4.96 9.36 -9.90
C LYS A 321 -4.45 9.50 -11.33
N ASN A 322 -3.83 10.63 -11.64
CA ASN A 322 -3.03 10.79 -12.86
C ASN A 322 -1.63 10.21 -12.61
N LEU A 323 -1.22 9.27 -13.46
CA LEU A 323 0.10 8.63 -13.46
C LEU A 323 0.88 8.94 -14.74
N ASP A 324 0.28 9.68 -15.66
CA ASP A 324 0.93 10.08 -16.91
C ASP A 324 2.26 10.78 -16.60
N ASN A 325 3.28 10.44 -17.38
CA ASN A 325 4.65 10.99 -17.25
C ASN A 325 5.37 10.75 -15.91
N THR A 326 4.85 9.90 -15.02
CA THR A 326 5.56 9.54 -13.77
C THR A 326 6.59 8.42 -13.97
N HIS A 327 6.41 7.59 -15.01
CA HIS A 327 7.34 6.54 -15.43
C HIS A 327 7.09 6.22 -16.92
N ALA A 328 8.11 5.72 -17.64
CA ALA A 328 7.98 5.42 -19.08
C ALA A 328 6.83 4.43 -19.37
N LEU A 329 6.68 3.38 -18.56
CA LEU A 329 5.59 2.41 -18.69
C LEU A 329 4.21 2.96 -18.34
N LEU A 330 4.14 4.12 -17.66
CA LEU A 330 2.89 4.76 -17.23
C LEU A 330 2.45 5.91 -18.15
N LYS A 331 3.10 6.04 -19.32
CA LYS A 331 2.68 7.05 -20.32
C LYS A 331 1.21 6.85 -20.67
N ASN A 332 0.43 7.94 -20.59
CA ASN A 332 -1.01 7.95 -20.81
C ASN A 332 -1.81 7.06 -19.84
N CYS A 333 -1.28 6.76 -18.65
CA CYS A 333 -1.97 5.93 -17.66
C CYS A 333 -2.67 6.76 -16.58
N LEU A 334 -3.88 6.33 -16.27
CA LEU A 334 -4.69 6.79 -15.14
C LEU A 334 -5.00 5.59 -14.22
N ARG A 335 -5.21 5.86 -12.93
CA ARG A 335 -5.62 4.84 -11.98
C ARG A 335 -6.87 5.29 -11.25
N VAL A 336 -7.92 4.46 -11.28
CA VAL A 336 -9.19 4.70 -10.59
C VAL A 336 -9.36 3.71 -9.44
N THR A 337 -9.70 4.20 -8.25
CA THR A 337 -10.12 3.38 -7.11
C THR A 337 -11.54 2.85 -7.35
N ILE A 338 -11.83 1.63 -6.88
CA ILE A 338 -13.17 1.07 -6.92
C ILE A 338 -14.02 1.74 -5.86
N GLY A 339 -14.99 2.51 -6.29
CA GLY A 339 -15.99 3.17 -5.45
C GLY A 339 -17.24 2.31 -5.20
N THR A 340 -18.27 2.93 -4.64
CA THR A 340 -19.63 2.37 -4.63
C THR A 340 -20.15 2.19 -6.07
N MET A 341 -21.23 1.44 -6.24
CA MET A 341 -21.86 1.25 -7.56
C MET A 341 -22.24 2.59 -8.20
N ASP A 342 -22.76 3.54 -7.42
CA ASP A 342 -23.17 4.86 -7.89
C ASP A 342 -21.96 5.71 -8.33
N GLU A 343 -20.89 5.72 -7.53
CA GLU A 343 -19.65 6.42 -7.86
C GLU A 343 -19.00 5.86 -9.13
N ASN A 344 -18.93 4.53 -9.24
CA ASN A 344 -18.41 3.85 -10.43
C ASN A 344 -19.26 4.13 -11.68
N THR A 345 -20.59 4.17 -11.54
CA THR A 345 -21.53 4.47 -12.64
C THR A 345 -21.35 5.91 -13.12
N ARG A 346 -21.20 6.85 -12.17
CA ARG A 346 -20.96 8.26 -12.51
C ARG A 346 -19.60 8.44 -13.18
N PHE A 347 -18.55 7.80 -12.67
CA PHE A 347 -17.22 7.80 -13.29
C PHE A 347 -17.27 7.27 -14.72
N LEU A 348 -17.89 6.09 -14.95
CA LEU A 348 -18.02 5.47 -16.28
C LEU A 348 -18.76 6.36 -17.27
N LYS A 349 -19.89 6.93 -16.85
CA LYS A 349 -20.66 7.85 -17.70
C LYS A 349 -19.84 9.07 -18.10
N THR A 350 -19.10 9.64 -17.14
CA THR A 350 -18.29 10.83 -17.37
C THR A 350 -17.12 10.53 -18.30
N ILE A 351 -16.36 9.47 -18.05
CA ILE A 351 -15.20 9.12 -18.89
C ILE A 351 -15.60 8.70 -20.29
N SER A 352 -16.71 7.97 -20.46
CA SER A 352 -17.23 7.60 -21.77
C SER A 352 -17.56 8.82 -22.63
N ASN A 353 -18.19 9.85 -22.05
CA ASN A 353 -18.48 11.10 -22.75
C ASN A 353 -17.23 11.92 -23.10
N LEU A 354 -16.15 11.78 -22.30
CA LEU A 354 -14.88 12.49 -22.56
C LEU A 354 -14.06 11.83 -23.66
N ILE A 355 -14.13 10.49 -23.77
CA ILE A 355 -13.39 9.72 -24.78
C ILE A 355 -14.13 9.77 -26.15
N ASN A 356 -15.46 9.63 -26.12
CA ASN A 356 -16.30 9.61 -27.33
C ASN A 356 -17.29 10.79 -27.28
N PRO A 357 -16.85 12.03 -27.56
CA PRO A 357 -17.71 13.20 -27.43
C PRO A 357 -18.85 13.27 -28.45
N TYR A 358 -18.95 12.31 -29.43
CA TYR A 358 -20.10 12.09 -30.38
C TYR A 358 -19.73 11.02 -31.41
#